data_bbb86cceef72870a6c108eb4dceca5ae
#
_entry.id   bbb86cceef72870a6c108eb4dceca5ae
#
_cell.length_a   1.000
_cell.length_b   1.000
_cell.length_c   1.000
_cell.angle_alpha   90.00
_cell.angle_beta   90.00
_cell.angle_gamma   90.00
#
_symmetry.space_group_name_H-M   'P 1'
#
loop_
_entity.id
_entity.type
_entity.pdbx_description
1 polymer ?
#
loop_
_entity_poly.entity_id
_entity_poly.type
_entity_poly.pdbx_seq_one_letter_code
_entity_poly.pdbx_strand_id
1 'polypeptide(L)'
;RLWHMTHDKFRASGRLAELLGSTAVEQDSEMRRFRLEASAKADYHILSEESRLMFDSYAKGVNSFLESTQTFPIEYKLLNIQPESWNPWDGLMILKVRHIFMGTFEAKSWRARLINRLGVKTTSSLLPGYQPGHLLILPPGAKYEGPVIDALSELEYGALLIDWLKDTDMGSNNWVIDGTKTLSGKPLLAGDPHRALETPNVYYQNHVACKEFDVIGVSFPGVPGFPHFGHNSKVAWAVTHAGADYQDLYLEEFNKTDPNKYRFENTWETAEVYQ
;
A
#
# COMPACT_ATOMS: atom_id res chain seq x y z
N ARG A 1 15.02 12.99 5.54
CA ARG A 1 14.12 11.88 5.13
C ARG A 1 14.18 10.66 6.03
N LEU A 2 15.24 10.48 6.83
CA LEU A 2 15.34 9.35 7.74
C LEU A 2 14.12 9.22 8.68
N TRP A 3 13.68 10.34 9.28
CA TRP A 3 12.45 10.34 10.09
C TRP A 3 11.22 9.87 9.31
N HIS A 4 11.06 10.31 8.07
CA HIS A 4 9.96 9.86 7.20
C HIS A 4 9.98 8.33 7.00
N MET A 5 11.16 7.77 6.75
CA MET A 5 11.35 6.31 6.62
C MET A 5 10.99 5.58 7.92
N THR A 6 11.44 6.09 9.06
CA THR A 6 11.11 5.52 10.38
C THR A 6 9.60 5.57 10.64
N HIS A 7 8.98 6.72 10.45
CA HIS A 7 7.54 6.88 10.62
C HIS A 7 6.75 5.90 9.75
N ASP A 8 7.10 5.77 8.46
CA ASP A 8 6.43 4.85 7.55
C ASP A 8 6.65 3.38 7.91
N LYS A 9 7.85 3.02 8.41
CA LYS A 9 8.15 1.68 8.92
C LYS A 9 7.28 1.35 10.15
N PHE A 10 7.20 2.24 11.13
CA PHE A 10 6.39 2.04 12.33
C PHE A 10 4.90 1.96 11.98
N ARG A 11 4.43 2.83 11.09
CA ARG A 11 3.07 2.79 10.58
C ARG A 11 2.73 1.46 9.91
N ALA A 12 3.59 1.00 9.02
CA ALA A 12 3.38 -0.24 8.28
C ALA A 12 3.39 -1.48 9.16
N SER A 13 4.13 -1.46 10.26
CA SER A 13 4.21 -2.56 11.23
C SER A 13 3.17 -2.49 12.36
N GLY A 14 2.31 -1.44 12.38
CA GLY A 14 1.35 -1.23 13.47
C GLY A 14 2.03 -0.98 14.80
N ARG A 15 3.02 -0.08 14.82
CA ARG A 15 3.87 0.28 15.97
C ARG A 15 3.92 1.79 16.22
N LEU A 16 3.03 2.58 15.64
CA LEU A 16 3.03 4.03 15.83
C LEU A 16 2.79 4.43 17.30
N ALA A 17 2.09 3.61 18.08
CA ALA A 17 1.85 3.86 19.49
C ALA A 17 3.14 3.89 20.32
N GLU A 18 4.22 3.25 19.86
CA GLU A 18 5.55 3.36 20.48
C GLU A 18 6.12 4.78 20.34
N LEU A 19 5.71 5.53 19.33
CA LEU A 19 6.14 6.90 19.04
C LEU A 19 5.14 7.95 19.56
N LEU A 20 3.84 7.70 19.40
CA LEU A 20 2.77 8.68 19.58
C LEU A 20 1.89 8.39 20.81
N GLY A 21 2.14 7.28 21.53
CA GLY A 21 1.38 6.88 22.70
C GLY A 21 0.00 6.32 22.39
N SER A 22 -0.89 6.34 23.36
CA SER A 22 -2.21 5.69 23.30
C SER A 22 -3.11 6.15 22.16
N THR A 23 -2.88 7.32 21.62
CA THR A 23 -3.69 7.87 20.49
C THR A 23 -3.56 7.08 19.21
N ALA A 24 -2.48 6.30 19.05
CA ALA A 24 -2.23 5.50 17.84
C ALA A 24 -2.58 4.01 18.03
N VAL A 25 -3.04 3.56 19.19
CA VAL A 25 -3.27 2.13 19.48
C VAL A 25 -4.33 1.51 18.58
N GLU A 26 -5.46 2.19 18.40
CA GLU A 26 -6.54 1.67 17.53
C GLU A 26 -6.07 1.50 16.09
N GLN A 27 -5.37 2.50 15.58
CA GLN A 27 -4.77 2.47 14.27
C GLN A 27 -3.74 1.35 14.12
N ASP A 28 -2.86 1.17 15.09
CA ASP A 28 -1.88 0.09 15.09
C ASP A 28 -2.55 -1.28 15.10
N SER A 29 -3.65 -1.41 15.84
CA SER A 29 -4.46 -2.63 15.86
C SER A 29 -4.98 -2.97 14.45
N GLU A 30 -5.52 -1.99 13.72
CA GLU A 30 -5.96 -2.19 12.34
C GLU A 30 -4.81 -2.51 11.39
N MET A 31 -3.69 -1.80 11.49
CA MET A 31 -2.53 -2.07 10.64
C MET A 31 -1.97 -3.47 10.88
N ARG A 32 -1.99 -3.99 12.11
CA ARG A 32 -1.57 -5.36 12.43
C ARG A 32 -2.47 -6.41 11.80
N ARG A 33 -3.77 -6.16 11.63
CA ARG A 33 -4.70 -7.07 10.93
C ARG A 33 -4.28 -7.33 9.50
N PHE A 34 -3.67 -6.36 8.82
CA PHE A 34 -3.14 -6.53 7.45
C PHE A 34 -1.88 -7.39 7.39
N ARG A 35 -1.20 -7.62 8.49
CA ARG A 35 0.00 -8.47 8.59
C ARG A 35 1.08 -8.11 7.56
N LEU A 36 1.29 -6.83 7.33
CA LEU A 36 2.14 -6.34 6.24
C LEU A 36 3.60 -6.80 6.39
N GLU A 37 4.11 -6.86 7.62
CA GLU A 37 5.48 -7.32 7.87
C GLU A 37 5.65 -8.79 7.50
N ALA A 38 4.73 -9.66 7.92
CA ALA A 38 4.76 -11.08 7.58
C ALA A 38 4.67 -11.28 6.05
N SER A 39 3.77 -10.54 5.40
CA SER A 39 3.62 -10.55 3.95
C SER A 39 4.87 -10.03 3.23
N ALA A 40 5.50 -8.96 3.73
CA ALA A 40 6.72 -8.42 3.15
C ALA A 40 7.91 -9.38 3.28
N LYS A 41 8.02 -10.07 4.41
CA LYS A 41 9.03 -11.13 4.61
C LYS A 41 8.82 -12.30 3.64
N ALA A 42 7.57 -12.74 3.46
CA ALA A 42 7.25 -13.80 2.52
C ALA A 42 7.62 -13.39 1.08
N ASP A 43 7.23 -12.20 0.66
CA ASP A 43 7.58 -11.69 -0.67
C ASP A 43 9.09 -11.58 -0.87
N TYR A 44 9.83 -11.08 0.13
CA TYR A 44 11.28 -10.98 0.05
C TYR A 44 11.95 -12.32 -0.26
N HIS A 45 11.45 -13.42 0.30
CA HIS A 45 12.02 -14.75 0.07
C HIS A 45 11.78 -15.29 -1.35
N ILE A 46 10.75 -14.82 -2.05
CA ILE A 46 10.43 -15.24 -3.42
C ILE A 46 10.94 -14.30 -4.50
N LEU A 47 11.58 -13.17 -4.12
CA LEU A 47 12.19 -12.25 -5.08
C LEU A 47 13.31 -12.94 -5.88
N SER A 48 13.51 -12.48 -7.12
CA SER A 48 14.71 -12.82 -7.90
C SER A 48 15.99 -12.42 -7.17
N GLU A 49 17.09 -13.05 -7.50
CA GLU A 49 18.41 -12.71 -6.91
C GLU A 49 18.77 -11.23 -7.13
N GLU A 50 18.50 -10.70 -8.31
CA GLU A 50 18.74 -9.30 -8.64
C GLU A 50 17.91 -8.36 -7.76
N SER A 51 16.62 -8.61 -7.63
CA SER A 51 15.74 -7.81 -6.77
C SER A 51 16.14 -7.92 -5.31
N ARG A 52 16.49 -9.10 -4.84
CA ARG A 52 16.96 -9.32 -3.46
C ARG A 52 18.24 -8.55 -3.19
N LEU A 53 19.21 -8.61 -4.12
CA LEU A 53 20.46 -7.85 -4.02
C LEU A 53 20.20 -6.34 -3.91
N MET A 54 19.21 -5.83 -4.64
CA MET A 54 18.79 -4.42 -4.57
C MET A 54 18.27 -4.05 -3.17
N PHE A 55 17.36 -4.85 -2.60
CA PHE A 55 16.83 -4.62 -1.25
C PHE A 55 17.90 -4.75 -0.18
N ASP A 56 18.78 -5.74 -0.27
CA ASP A 56 19.90 -5.94 0.65
C ASP A 56 20.89 -4.77 0.61
N SER A 57 21.23 -4.31 -0.59
CA SER A 57 22.15 -3.19 -0.79
C SER A 57 21.59 -1.89 -0.24
N TYR A 58 20.28 -1.67 -0.43
CA TYR A 58 19.58 -0.52 0.14
C TYR A 58 19.60 -0.56 1.67
N ALA A 59 19.25 -1.69 2.27
CA ALA A 59 19.28 -1.87 3.72
C ALA A 59 20.68 -1.65 4.30
N LYS A 60 21.71 -2.20 3.66
CA LYS A 60 23.12 -1.96 4.04
C LYS A 60 23.48 -0.47 3.97
N GLY A 61 23.06 0.23 2.92
CA GLY A 61 23.32 1.67 2.77
C GLY A 61 22.66 2.50 3.87
N VAL A 62 21.39 2.21 4.21
CA VAL A 62 20.70 2.86 5.32
C VAL A 62 21.41 2.60 6.64
N ASN A 63 21.76 1.35 6.94
CA ASN A 63 22.43 0.98 8.19
C ASN A 63 23.82 1.61 8.31
N SER A 64 24.60 1.63 7.23
CA SER A 64 25.90 2.31 7.20
C SER A 64 25.77 3.82 7.48
N PHE A 65 24.71 4.46 6.97
CA PHE A 65 24.42 5.85 7.31
C PHE A 65 24.07 6.01 8.79
N LEU A 66 23.26 5.12 9.36
CA LEU A 66 22.90 5.15 10.79
C LEU A 66 24.12 5.00 11.70
N GLU A 67 25.05 4.12 11.33
CA GLU A 67 26.29 3.88 12.09
C GLU A 67 27.27 5.07 12.02
N SER A 68 27.32 5.77 10.89
CA SER A 68 28.25 6.87 10.66
C SER A 68 27.73 8.24 11.09
N THR A 69 26.40 8.38 11.26
CA THR A 69 25.77 9.66 11.57
C THR A 69 25.81 9.96 13.06
N GLN A 70 26.30 11.16 13.40
CA GLN A 70 26.34 11.64 14.79
C GLN A 70 25.10 12.47 15.18
N THR A 71 24.35 12.95 14.21
CA THR A 71 23.20 13.83 14.45
C THR A 71 22.00 13.34 13.64
N PHE A 72 20.95 12.98 14.35
CA PHE A 72 19.67 12.58 13.75
C PHE A 72 18.71 13.76 13.62
N PRO A 73 17.67 13.65 12.77
CA PRO A 73 16.55 14.58 12.69
C PRO A 73 15.99 14.92 14.07
N ILE A 74 15.45 16.13 14.21
CA ILE A 74 14.98 16.67 15.49
C ILE A 74 13.90 15.78 16.15
N GLU A 75 13.12 15.09 15.36
CA GLU A 75 12.03 14.21 15.80
C GLU A 75 12.53 13.10 16.73
N TYR A 76 13.71 12.52 16.46
CA TYR A 76 14.28 11.49 17.32
C TYR A 76 14.60 12.05 18.73
N LYS A 77 15.07 13.29 18.79
CA LYS A 77 15.33 13.95 20.07
C LYS A 77 14.03 14.30 20.80
N LEU A 78 13.03 14.81 20.10
CA LEU A 78 11.74 15.18 20.69
C LEU A 78 11.00 13.97 21.25
N LEU A 79 11.08 12.84 20.57
CA LEU A 79 10.44 11.58 20.98
C LEU A 79 11.32 10.72 21.90
N ASN A 80 12.57 11.15 22.15
CA ASN A 80 13.56 10.42 22.95
C ASN A 80 13.75 8.97 22.48
N ILE A 81 13.88 8.77 21.19
CA ILE A 81 14.07 7.46 20.56
C ILE A 81 15.38 7.42 19.76
N GLN A 82 15.82 6.21 19.41
CA GLN A 82 16.92 5.97 18.49
C GLN A 82 16.37 5.32 17.20
N PRO A 83 17.00 5.57 16.05
CA PRO A 83 16.61 4.87 14.83
C PRO A 83 16.92 3.38 14.94
N GLU A 84 16.02 2.55 14.47
CA GLU A 84 16.23 1.11 14.34
C GLU A 84 16.99 0.76 13.07
N SER A 85 17.68 -0.37 13.08
CA SER A 85 18.27 -0.95 11.88
C SER A 85 17.21 -1.19 10.80
N TRP A 86 17.60 -1.03 9.55
CA TRP A 86 16.75 -1.25 8.40
C TRP A 86 16.90 -2.69 7.89
N ASN A 87 15.79 -3.38 7.76
CA ASN A 87 15.75 -4.72 7.19
C ASN A 87 15.48 -4.66 5.68
N PRO A 88 15.94 -5.66 4.91
CA PRO A 88 15.68 -5.69 3.47
C PRO A 88 14.19 -5.63 3.11
N TRP A 89 13.31 -6.24 3.90
CA TRP A 89 11.86 -6.24 3.67
C TRP A 89 11.12 -4.97 4.11
N ASP A 90 11.77 -4.03 4.81
CA ASP A 90 11.09 -2.80 5.28
C ASP A 90 10.58 -1.95 4.11
N GLY A 91 11.32 -1.91 3.01
CA GLY A 91 10.88 -1.23 1.79
C GLY A 91 9.65 -1.87 1.14
N LEU A 92 9.54 -3.20 1.15
CA LEU A 92 8.35 -3.92 0.70
C LEU A 92 7.15 -3.63 1.60
N MET A 93 7.36 -3.56 2.90
CA MET A 93 6.33 -3.23 3.86
C MET A 93 5.75 -1.83 3.62
N ILE A 94 6.59 -0.82 3.36
CA ILE A 94 6.16 0.54 2.99
C ILE A 94 5.36 0.54 1.68
N LEU A 95 5.79 -0.20 0.66
CA LEU A 95 5.02 -0.35 -0.58
C LEU A 95 3.65 -0.95 -0.33
N LYS A 96 3.54 -1.98 0.52
CA LYS A 96 2.27 -2.63 0.84
C LYS A 96 1.28 -1.67 1.52
N VAL A 97 1.73 -0.77 2.39
CA VAL A 97 0.86 0.30 2.93
C VAL A 97 0.26 1.12 1.80
N ARG A 98 1.07 1.52 0.83
CA ARG A 98 0.57 2.30 -0.32
C ARG A 98 -0.47 1.52 -1.12
N HIS A 99 -0.27 0.22 -1.31
CA HIS A 99 -1.20 -0.64 -2.03
C HIS A 99 -2.53 -0.82 -1.29
N ILE A 100 -2.56 -0.84 0.04
CA ILE A 100 -3.81 -0.87 0.80
C ILE A 100 -4.67 0.33 0.43
N PHE A 101 -4.10 1.54 0.44
CA PHE A 101 -4.85 2.78 0.17
C PHE A 101 -5.25 2.97 -1.31
N MET A 102 -4.52 2.34 -2.22
CA MET A 102 -4.86 2.33 -3.63
C MET A 102 -5.75 1.15 -4.03
N GLY A 103 -6.18 0.35 -3.06
CA GLY A 103 -6.97 -0.86 -3.30
C GLY A 103 -8.46 -0.59 -3.51
N THR A 104 -9.18 -1.68 -3.73
CA THR A 104 -10.61 -1.65 -4.11
C THR A 104 -11.53 -2.22 -3.04
N PHE A 105 -11.01 -2.69 -1.89
CA PHE A 105 -11.80 -3.38 -0.88
C PHE A 105 -12.94 -2.54 -0.28
N GLU A 106 -12.73 -1.24 -0.12
CA GLU A 106 -13.78 -0.33 0.37
C GLU A 106 -14.91 -0.16 -0.63
N ALA A 107 -14.57 -0.01 -1.91
CA ALA A 107 -15.58 0.06 -2.97
C ALA A 107 -16.41 -1.23 -3.04
N LYS A 108 -15.80 -2.39 -2.75
CA LYS A 108 -16.49 -3.68 -2.65
C LYS A 108 -17.42 -3.72 -1.43
N SER A 109 -16.98 -3.27 -0.28
CA SER A 109 -17.79 -3.14 0.93
C SER A 109 -19.01 -2.23 0.69
N TRP A 110 -18.80 -1.07 0.11
CA TRP A 110 -19.86 -0.15 -0.30
C TRP A 110 -20.87 -0.79 -1.25
N ARG A 111 -20.37 -1.46 -2.28
CA ARG A 111 -21.22 -2.16 -3.25
C ARG A 111 -22.08 -3.24 -2.58
N ALA A 112 -21.49 -4.03 -1.68
CA ALA A 112 -22.23 -5.07 -0.94
C ALA A 112 -23.40 -4.47 -0.12
N ARG A 113 -23.16 -3.36 0.58
CA ARG A 113 -24.20 -2.64 1.34
C ARG A 113 -25.31 -2.08 0.44
N LEU A 114 -24.94 -1.48 -0.68
CA LEU A 114 -25.93 -0.96 -1.63
C LEU A 114 -26.78 -2.09 -2.21
N ILE A 115 -26.18 -3.24 -2.52
CA ILE A 115 -26.91 -4.41 -2.99
C ILE A 115 -27.91 -4.89 -1.94
N ASN A 116 -27.49 -4.94 -0.68
CA ASN A 116 -28.38 -5.32 0.42
C ASN A 116 -29.57 -4.36 0.58
N ARG A 117 -29.36 -3.06 0.41
CA ARG A 117 -30.42 -2.04 0.57
C ARG A 117 -31.30 -1.83 -0.65
N LEU A 118 -30.74 -1.84 -1.85
CA LEU A 118 -31.37 -1.40 -3.08
C LEU A 118 -31.61 -2.55 -4.08
N GLY A 119 -31.04 -3.71 -3.80
CA GLY A 119 -31.00 -4.85 -4.71
C GLY A 119 -30.00 -4.69 -5.85
N VAL A 120 -29.65 -5.83 -6.47
CA VAL A 120 -28.61 -5.91 -7.51
C VAL A 120 -28.89 -4.99 -8.68
N LYS A 121 -30.15 -4.98 -9.18
CA LYS A 121 -30.52 -4.20 -10.38
C LYS A 121 -30.30 -2.70 -10.19
N THR A 122 -30.76 -2.15 -9.09
CA THR A 122 -30.66 -0.71 -8.81
C THR A 122 -29.19 -0.33 -8.56
N THR A 123 -28.48 -1.13 -7.78
CA THR A 123 -27.05 -0.90 -7.50
C THR A 123 -26.23 -0.93 -8.78
N SER A 124 -26.47 -1.88 -9.68
CA SER A 124 -25.74 -1.97 -10.97
C SER A 124 -26.03 -0.81 -11.91
N SER A 125 -27.20 -0.15 -11.79
CA SER A 125 -27.48 1.05 -12.56
C SER A 125 -26.80 2.31 -12.00
N LEU A 126 -26.58 2.37 -10.69
CA LEU A 126 -25.90 3.48 -10.02
C LEU A 126 -24.38 3.35 -10.09
N LEU A 127 -23.90 2.12 -9.89
CA LEU A 127 -22.48 1.78 -9.95
C LEU A 127 -22.28 0.77 -11.08
N PRO A 128 -22.03 1.23 -12.31
CA PRO A 128 -21.77 0.32 -13.42
C PRO A 128 -20.60 -0.58 -13.03
N GLY A 129 -20.89 -1.87 -13.07
CA GLY A 129 -19.95 -2.89 -12.65
C GLY A 129 -18.98 -3.30 -13.72
N TYR A 130 -18.42 -4.46 -13.54
CA TYR A 130 -17.56 -5.09 -14.52
C TYR A 130 -18.26 -5.32 -15.86
N GLN A 131 -17.48 -5.34 -16.91
CA GLN A 131 -18.00 -5.67 -18.24
C GLN A 131 -18.60 -7.09 -18.24
N PRO A 132 -19.58 -7.38 -19.14
CA PRO A 132 -20.15 -8.71 -19.24
C PRO A 132 -19.05 -9.77 -19.41
N GLY A 133 -19.14 -10.85 -18.64
CA GLY A 133 -18.18 -11.95 -18.67
C GLY A 133 -17.05 -11.88 -17.65
N HIS A 134 -16.92 -10.80 -16.89
CA HIS A 134 -16.00 -10.76 -15.74
C HIS A 134 -16.55 -11.58 -14.57
N LEU A 135 -15.64 -12.21 -13.82
CA LEU A 135 -15.98 -12.85 -12.56
C LEU A 135 -16.53 -11.82 -11.58
N LEU A 136 -17.73 -12.08 -11.09
CA LEU A 136 -18.34 -11.24 -10.06
C LEU A 136 -17.85 -11.71 -8.70
N ILE A 137 -17.29 -10.81 -7.90
CA ILE A 137 -16.84 -11.08 -6.53
C ILE A 137 -18.00 -11.43 -5.62
N LEU A 138 -19.19 -10.89 -5.92
CA LEU A 138 -20.42 -11.19 -5.22
C LEU A 138 -21.29 -12.07 -6.12
N PRO A 139 -21.50 -13.37 -5.77
CA PRO A 139 -22.36 -14.25 -6.56
C PRO A 139 -23.77 -13.64 -6.70
N PRO A 140 -24.37 -13.70 -7.90
CA PRO A 140 -25.76 -13.30 -8.08
C PRO A 140 -26.67 -14.07 -7.14
N GLY A 141 -27.53 -13.37 -6.39
CA GLY A 141 -28.47 -13.97 -5.45
C GLY A 141 -27.93 -14.22 -4.04
N ALA A 142 -26.67 -13.87 -3.74
CA ALA A 142 -26.18 -13.88 -2.36
C ALA A 142 -26.97 -12.88 -1.50
N LYS A 143 -27.37 -13.31 -0.31
CA LYS A 143 -28.01 -12.44 0.67
C LYS A 143 -26.98 -11.89 1.63
N TYR A 144 -26.99 -10.60 1.82
CA TYR A 144 -26.10 -9.87 2.74
C TYR A 144 -26.87 -9.51 4.00
N GLU A 145 -27.10 -10.51 4.86
CA GLU A 145 -27.88 -10.39 6.09
C GLU A 145 -27.09 -10.98 7.27
N GLY A 146 -27.37 -10.51 8.48
CA GLY A 146 -26.76 -11.03 9.69
C GLY A 146 -25.25 -10.88 9.75
N PRO A 147 -24.47 -11.97 9.93
CA PRO A 147 -23.00 -11.89 10.13
C PRO A 147 -22.24 -11.17 9.03
N VAL A 148 -22.77 -11.17 7.80
CA VAL A 148 -22.16 -10.43 6.67
C VAL A 148 -22.21 -8.93 6.92
N ILE A 149 -23.34 -8.43 7.41
CA ILE A 149 -23.51 -7.00 7.70
C ILE A 149 -22.64 -6.60 8.90
N ASP A 150 -22.50 -7.44 9.90
CA ASP A 150 -21.64 -7.20 11.04
C ASP A 150 -20.18 -7.13 10.61
N ALA A 151 -19.72 -8.09 9.80
CA ALA A 151 -18.36 -8.09 9.24
C ALA A 151 -18.08 -6.88 8.35
N LEU A 152 -19.03 -6.45 7.51
CA LEU A 152 -18.90 -5.24 6.71
C LEU A 152 -18.83 -3.99 7.59
N SER A 153 -19.52 -3.97 8.73
CA SER A 153 -19.51 -2.85 9.68
C SER A 153 -18.17 -2.76 10.40
N GLU A 154 -17.60 -3.89 10.82
CA GLU A 154 -16.24 -3.94 11.39
C GLU A 154 -15.19 -3.48 10.38
N LEU A 155 -15.28 -3.93 9.14
CA LEU A 155 -14.35 -3.53 8.08
C LEU A 155 -14.41 -2.03 7.81
N GLU A 156 -15.60 -1.42 7.83
CA GLU A 156 -15.74 0.03 7.66
C GLU A 156 -15.18 0.80 8.86
N TYR A 157 -15.39 0.31 10.07
CA TYR A 157 -14.78 0.93 11.23
C TYR A 157 -13.26 0.90 11.15
N GLY A 158 -12.67 -0.25 10.81
CA GLY A 158 -11.24 -0.36 10.55
C GLY A 158 -10.74 0.58 9.46
N ALA A 159 -11.49 0.70 8.36
CA ALA A 159 -11.18 1.63 7.28
C ALA A 159 -11.19 3.10 7.73
N LEU A 160 -12.12 3.48 8.61
CA LEU A 160 -12.16 4.84 9.21
C LEU A 160 -10.92 5.12 10.08
N LEU A 161 -10.44 4.13 10.83
CA LEU A 161 -9.25 4.28 11.69
C LEU A 161 -7.97 4.55 10.90
N ILE A 162 -7.93 4.15 9.63
CA ILE A 162 -6.81 4.39 8.73
C ILE A 162 -7.10 5.46 7.66
N ASP A 163 -8.28 6.09 7.70
CA ASP A 163 -8.74 7.06 6.68
C ASP A 163 -7.82 8.28 6.58
N TRP A 164 -7.24 8.73 7.70
CA TRP A 164 -6.26 9.81 7.74
C TRP A 164 -4.96 9.50 6.96
N LEU A 165 -4.72 8.24 6.62
CA LEU A 165 -3.62 7.84 5.75
C LEU A 165 -3.94 8.02 4.27
N LYS A 166 -5.23 8.22 3.94
CA LYS A 166 -5.67 8.43 2.58
C LYS A 166 -5.37 9.86 2.18
N ASP A 167 -4.83 9.99 1.02
CA ASP A 167 -4.75 11.24 0.32
C ASP A 167 -6.11 11.45 -0.36
N THR A 168 -6.98 12.26 0.26
CA THR A 168 -8.37 12.44 -0.17
C THR A 168 -8.51 12.99 -1.58
N ASP A 169 -7.48 13.67 -2.08
CA ASP A 169 -7.42 14.26 -3.41
C ASP A 169 -6.56 13.44 -4.38
N MET A 170 -6.43 12.14 -4.14
CA MET A 170 -5.62 11.28 -4.99
C MET A 170 -6.13 11.20 -6.41
N GLY A 171 -5.22 11.40 -7.32
CA GLY A 171 -5.40 11.21 -8.74
C GLY A 171 -4.06 11.17 -9.43
N SER A 172 -4.08 11.00 -10.72
CA SER A 172 -2.88 11.14 -11.54
C SER A 172 -3.23 11.21 -13.01
N ASN A 173 -2.48 12.01 -13.74
CA ASN A 173 -2.60 12.10 -15.19
C ASN A 173 -1.23 11.93 -15.83
N ASN A 174 -1.21 11.25 -16.98
CA ASN A 174 -0.02 11.18 -17.82
C ASN A 174 -0.37 11.50 -19.27
N TRP A 175 0.52 12.23 -19.93
CA TRP A 175 0.41 12.53 -21.35
C TRP A 175 1.73 12.24 -22.06
N VAL A 176 1.64 11.66 -23.22
CA VAL A 176 2.78 11.48 -24.13
C VAL A 176 2.43 12.15 -25.45
N ILE A 177 3.34 13.00 -25.92
CA ILE A 177 3.21 13.65 -27.22
C ILE A 177 4.32 13.13 -28.12
N ASP A 178 3.92 12.61 -29.29
CA ASP A 178 4.85 12.13 -30.28
C ASP A 178 5.76 13.22 -30.83
N GLY A 179 7.02 12.90 -31.12
CA GLY A 179 8.02 13.85 -31.59
C GLY A 179 7.64 14.58 -32.89
N THR A 180 6.79 14.00 -33.73
CA THR A 180 6.28 14.66 -34.94
C THR A 180 5.40 15.87 -34.65
N LYS A 181 4.91 16.00 -33.41
CA LYS A 181 4.07 17.12 -32.94
C LYS A 181 4.80 18.10 -32.06
N THR A 182 6.12 17.97 -31.93
CA THR A 182 6.95 18.84 -31.08
C THR A 182 7.96 19.63 -31.90
N LEU A 183 8.33 20.82 -31.43
CA LEU A 183 9.34 21.64 -32.09
C LEU A 183 10.73 21.01 -32.07
N SER A 184 11.03 20.20 -31.08
CA SER A 184 12.33 19.53 -30.93
C SER A 184 12.47 18.27 -31.78
N GLY A 185 11.37 17.74 -32.36
CA GLY A 185 11.32 16.43 -33.01
C GLY A 185 11.46 15.25 -32.04
N LYS A 186 11.45 15.51 -30.71
CA LYS A 186 11.55 14.49 -29.66
C LYS A 186 10.22 14.37 -28.93
N PRO A 187 9.86 13.17 -28.44
CA PRO A 187 8.65 13.00 -27.62
C PRO A 187 8.71 13.81 -26.32
N LEU A 188 7.55 14.20 -25.83
CA LEU A 188 7.37 14.82 -24.52
C LEU A 188 6.52 13.90 -23.64
N LEU A 189 6.92 13.77 -22.39
CA LEU A 189 6.16 13.10 -21.34
C LEU A 189 5.84 14.10 -20.24
N ALA A 190 4.56 14.20 -19.87
CA ALA A 190 4.13 14.87 -18.65
C ALA A 190 3.53 13.83 -17.70
N GLY A 191 4.08 13.73 -16.50
CA GLY A 191 3.57 12.92 -15.39
C GLY A 191 3.10 13.84 -14.27
N ASP A 192 1.85 13.68 -13.85
CA ASP A 192 1.18 14.56 -12.90
C ASP A 192 0.48 13.75 -11.79
N PRO A 193 1.24 13.30 -10.76
CA PRO A 193 0.69 12.62 -9.60
C PRO A 193 0.04 13.64 -8.65
N HIS A 194 -1.28 13.54 -8.47
CA HIS A 194 -2.00 14.37 -7.53
C HIS A 194 -1.87 13.80 -6.12
N ARG A 195 -1.25 14.57 -5.23
CA ARG A 195 -0.97 14.19 -3.84
C ARG A 195 -1.25 15.37 -2.92
N ALA A 196 -1.50 15.06 -1.64
CA ALA A 196 -1.60 16.08 -0.60
C ALA A 196 -0.35 16.97 -0.56
N LEU A 197 -0.54 18.26 -0.29
CA LEU A 197 0.55 19.22 -0.10
C LEU A 197 1.07 19.10 1.32
N GLU A 198 2.04 18.23 1.52
CA GLU A 198 2.65 17.93 2.81
C GLU A 198 4.13 18.33 2.86
N THR A 199 4.63 18.53 4.07
CA THR A 199 6.06 18.75 4.33
C THR A 199 6.53 17.82 5.46
N PRO A 200 7.36 16.82 5.15
CA PRO A 200 7.94 16.48 3.86
C PRO A 200 6.93 15.83 2.91
N ASN A 201 7.04 16.12 1.61
CA ASN A 201 6.21 15.47 0.60
C ASN A 201 6.46 13.96 0.53
N VAL A 202 5.46 13.19 0.09
CA VAL A 202 5.53 11.73 -0.09
C VAL A 202 6.66 11.29 -1.02
N TYR A 203 7.01 12.09 -2.01
CA TYR A 203 8.10 11.83 -2.93
C TYR A 203 9.39 12.52 -2.53
N TYR A 204 10.50 11.87 -2.82
CA TYR A 204 11.84 12.39 -2.70
C TYR A 204 12.55 12.35 -4.05
N GLN A 205 13.00 13.51 -4.52
CA GLN A 205 13.78 13.60 -5.74
C GLN A 205 15.19 13.05 -5.51
N ASN A 206 15.63 12.18 -6.40
CA ASN A 206 16.96 11.59 -6.34
C ASN A 206 17.53 11.37 -7.75
N HIS A 207 18.84 11.31 -7.81
CA HIS A 207 19.63 10.99 -9.00
C HIS A 207 20.60 9.89 -8.63
N VAL A 208 20.48 8.75 -9.27
CA VAL A 208 21.35 7.59 -9.03
C VAL A 208 22.13 7.29 -10.30
N ALA A 209 23.43 7.42 -10.23
CA ALA A 209 24.33 7.22 -11.38
C ALA A 209 25.50 6.32 -11.03
N CYS A 210 25.79 5.38 -11.93
CA CYS A 210 26.96 4.52 -11.89
C CYS A 210 27.40 4.18 -13.34
N LYS A 211 28.33 3.23 -13.51
CA LYS A 211 28.75 2.83 -14.86
C LYS A 211 27.64 2.19 -15.69
N GLU A 212 26.75 1.47 -15.03
CA GLU A 212 25.68 0.67 -15.65
C GLU A 212 24.43 1.47 -15.91
N PHE A 213 24.15 2.50 -15.11
CA PHE A 213 22.93 3.31 -15.25
C PHE A 213 23.10 4.74 -14.74
N ASP A 214 22.26 5.62 -15.26
CA ASP A 214 22.17 7.03 -14.91
C ASP A 214 20.70 7.40 -14.97
N VAL A 215 20.04 7.55 -13.79
CA VAL A 215 18.59 7.71 -13.65
C VAL A 215 18.27 8.79 -12.65
N ILE A 216 17.43 9.75 -13.05
CA ILE A 216 16.92 10.80 -12.18
C ILE A 216 15.39 10.74 -12.09
N GLY A 217 14.85 11.07 -10.93
CA GLY A 217 13.40 11.13 -10.74
C GLY A 217 12.99 11.24 -9.28
N VAL A 218 11.80 10.75 -8.96
CA VAL A 218 11.21 10.80 -7.63
C VAL A 218 10.82 9.42 -7.14
N SER A 219 11.11 9.12 -5.87
CA SER A 219 10.85 7.83 -5.22
C SER A 219 10.17 8.02 -3.88
N PHE A 220 9.53 6.97 -3.37
CA PHE A 220 9.14 6.92 -1.96
C PHE A 220 10.36 6.72 -1.07
N PRO A 221 10.57 7.53 -0.03
CA PRO A 221 11.61 7.26 0.97
C PRO A 221 11.43 5.87 1.59
N GLY A 222 12.51 5.12 1.68
CA GLY A 222 12.48 3.75 2.22
C GLY A 222 12.23 2.64 1.19
N VAL A 223 11.87 2.99 -0.04
CA VAL A 223 11.63 2.03 -1.12
C VAL A 223 12.82 2.04 -2.08
N PRO A 224 13.56 0.92 -2.22
CA PRO A 224 14.67 0.81 -3.15
C PRO A 224 14.21 0.72 -4.60
N GLY A 225 15.14 0.87 -5.53
CA GLY A 225 14.93 0.73 -6.96
C GLY A 225 15.07 2.06 -7.71
N PHE A 226 14.64 2.03 -8.96
CA PHE A 226 14.64 3.23 -9.78
C PHE A 226 13.49 4.17 -9.36
N PRO A 227 13.63 5.48 -9.66
CA PRO A 227 12.57 6.43 -9.39
C PRO A 227 11.21 5.99 -9.94
N HIS A 228 10.15 6.27 -9.20
CA HIS A 228 8.76 5.95 -9.58
C HIS A 228 8.33 6.69 -10.84
N PHE A 229 8.73 7.95 -10.91
CA PHE A 229 8.64 8.82 -12.08
C PHE A 229 10.05 9.25 -12.39
N GLY A 230 10.50 9.11 -13.61
CA GLY A 230 11.86 9.46 -13.90
C GLY A 230 12.22 9.36 -15.38
N HIS A 231 13.49 9.58 -15.63
CA HIS A 231 14.06 9.37 -16.94
C HIS A 231 15.55 9.02 -16.84
N ASN A 232 16.04 8.46 -17.92
CA ASN A 232 17.46 8.37 -18.24
C ASN A 232 17.73 9.05 -19.59
N SER A 233 18.89 8.80 -20.18
CA SER A 233 19.25 9.40 -21.46
C SER A 233 18.43 8.88 -22.66
N LYS A 234 17.65 7.81 -22.50
CA LYS A 234 16.95 7.12 -23.62
C LYS A 234 15.45 7.08 -23.43
N VAL A 235 14.95 6.91 -22.22
CA VAL A 235 13.54 6.75 -21.92
C VAL A 235 13.13 7.60 -20.74
N ALA A 236 11.85 8.03 -20.73
CA ALA A 236 11.19 8.61 -19.58
C ALA A 236 9.96 7.78 -19.26
N TRP A 237 9.59 7.74 -17.98
CA TRP A 237 8.41 7.01 -17.52
C TRP A 237 7.68 7.78 -16.42
N ALA A 238 6.38 7.58 -16.39
CA ALA A 238 5.51 8.02 -15.34
C ALA A 238 4.39 7.00 -15.16
N VAL A 239 3.78 6.96 -13.99
CA VAL A 239 2.73 5.99 -13.67
C VAL A 239 1.45 6.70 -13.24
N THR A 240 0.31 6.07 -13.54
CA THR A 240 -0.98 6.44 -12.97
C THR A 240 -1.57 5.23 -12.26
N HIS A 241 -2.52 5.49 -11.36
CA HIS A 241 -3.27 4.43 -10.71
C HIS A 241 -4.25 3.80 -11.70
N ALA A 242 -4.11 2.51 -11.97
CA ALA A 242 -4.93 1.79 -12.94
C ALA A 242 -6.33 1.44 -12.41
N GLY A 243 -6.57 1.55 -11.11
CA GLY A 243 -7.81 1.06 -10.49
C GLY A 243 -8.02 -0.45 -10.65
N ALA A 244 -6.93 -1.20 -10.80
CA ALA A 244 -6.99 -2.64 -10.99
C ALA A 244 -7.59 -3.33 -9.75
N ASP A 245 -8.40 -4.34 -10.00
CA ASP A 245 -9.04 -5.15 -8.98
C ASP A 245 -8.09 -6.27 -8.52
N TYR A 246 -7.31 -5.99 -7.49
CA TYR A 246 -6.32 -6.92 -6.92
C TYR A 246 -6.53 -7.21 -5.42
N GLN A 247 -7.65 -6.77 -4.87
CA GLN A 247 -8.03 -7.03 -3.48
C GLN A 247 -9.42 -7.65 -3.44
N ASP A 248 -9.57 -8.70 -2.64
CA ASP A 248 -10.83 -9.38 -2.42
C ASP A 248 -11.20 -9.45 -0.95
N LEU A 249 -12.49 -9.60 -0.70
CA LEU A 249 -13.07 -9.82 0.62
C LEU A 249 -13.72 -11.20 0.64
N TYR A 250 -13.32 -12.01 1.62
CA TYR A 250 -13.87 -13.33 1.85
C TYR A 250 -14.65 -13.34 3.16
N LEU A 251 -15.82 -13.95 3.14
CA LEU A 251 -16.60 -14.20 4.35
C LEU A 251 -16.31 -15.62 4.82
N GLU A 252 -15.62 -15.72 5.94
CA GLU A 252 -15.29 -17.01 6.53
C GLU A 252 -16.41 -17.53 7.42
N GLU A 253 -16.70 -18.81 7.32
CA GLU A 253 -17.64 -19.51 8.21
C GLU A 253 -16.86 -20.20 9.32
N PHE A 254 -16.93 -19.68 10.54
CA PHE A 254 -16.30 -20.29 11.70
C PHE A 254 -17.18 -21.35 12.33
N ASN A 255 -16.54 -22.38 12.89
CA ASN A 255 -17.25 -23.47 13.57
C ASN A 255 -17.86 -22.96 14.88
N LYS A 256 -19.16 -23.22 15.09
CA LYS A 256 -19.89 -22.72 16.27
C LYS A 256 -19.42 -23.34 17.60
N THR A 257 -18.82 -24.52 17.56
CA THR A 257 -18.35 -25.24 18.74
C THR A 257 -16.84 -25.16 18.94
N ASP A 258 -16.09 -24.80 17.90
CA ASP A 258 -14.64 -24.64 17.92
C ASP A 258 -14.26 -23.39 17.09
N PRO A 259 -14.16 -22.19 17.70
CA PRO A 259 -13.89 -20.94 16.98
C PRO A 259 -12.51 -20.89 16.34
N ASN A 260 -11.63 -21.87 16.62
CA ASN A 260 -10.34 -21.99 15.94
C ASN A 260 -10.45 -22.72 14.59
N LYS A 261 -11.64 -23.14 14.18
CA LYS A 261 -11.86 -23.80 12.90
C LYS A 261 -12.73 -22.96 11.99
N TYR A 262 -12.33 -22.87 10.75
CA TYR A 262 -13.10 -22.23 9.67
C TYR A 262 -13.37 -23.25 8.57
N ARG A 263 -14.40 -22.97 7.77
CA ARG A 263 -14.79 -23.83 6.67
C ARG A 263 -14.04 -23.43 5.41
N PHE A 264 -13.27 -24.37 4.88
CA PHE A 264 -12.65 -24.23 3.57
C PHE A 264 -13.16 -25.36 2.66
N GLU A 265 -13.78 -24.96 1.54
CA GLU A 265 -14.50 -25.89 0.66
C GLU A 265 -15.54 -26.72 1.45
N ASN A 266 -15.26 -28.00 1.68
CA ASN A 266 -16.14 -28.92 2.40
C ASN A 266 -15.51 -29.47 3.71
N THR A 267 -14.39 -28.92 4.15
CA THR A 267 -13.64 -29.35 5.34
C THR A 267 -13.53 -28.24 6.38
N TRP A 268 -13.32 -28.62 7.64
CA TRP A 268 -13.01 -27.71 8.72
C TRP A 268 -11.49 -27.65 8.90
N GLU A 269 -10.91 -26.53 8.52
CA GLU A 269 -9.48 -26.28 8.67
C GLU A 269 -9.22 -25.53 9.98
N THR A 270 -8.02 -25.71 10.55
CA THR A 270 -7.61 -24.99 11.75
C THR A 270 -7.08 -23.61 11.38
N ALA A 271 -7.65 -22.57 11.96
CA ALA A 271 -7.18 -21.22 11.78
C ALA A 271 -5.84 -21.00 12.51
N GLU A 272 -4.92 -20.33 11.85
CA GLU A 272 -3.71 -19.85 12.51
C GLU A 272 -4.05 -18.60 13.34
N VAL A 273 -3.66 -18.62 14.61
CA VAL A 273 -3.89 -17.50 15.52
C VAL A 273 -2.59 -16.74 15.75
N TYR A 274 -2.61 -15.45 15.47
CA TYR A 274 -1.48 -14.55 15.72
C TYR A 274 -1.85 -13.58 16.84
N GLN A 275 -0.96 -13.45 17.81
CA GLN A 275 -1.11 -12.50 18.93
C GLN A 275 -0.29 -11.24 18.70
#